data_af02180c8139739df986960a87e31120
#
_entry.id   af02180c8139739df986960a87e31120
#
_cell.length_a   1.000
_cell.length_b   1.000
_cell.length_c   1.000
_cell.angle_alpha   90.00
_cell.angle_beta   90.00
_cell.angle_gamma   90.00
#
_symmetry.space_group_name_H-M   'P 1'
#
loop_
_entity.id
_entity.type
_entity.pdbx_description
1 polymer ?
#
loop_
_entity_poly.entity_id
_entity_poly.type
_entity_poly.pdbx_seq_one_letter_code
_entity_poly.pdbx_strand_id
1 'polypeptide(L)'
;NCFELPKATDLKGRSELDAVLKNVVLPNVKIVLTGTGRVGQGAKEVLDAMQIPQVRVSAFLTDSFDGPVYVQLDVLNYVDRKEGGQASKADFFANASSYKSTFSRFTEVADVFIAGHFYGKDAPYFFSRAEAKAPNFKLKVVADISCDIDGPVACTIRSSTIENPMYGYDPQSESETDFKNPGAIAVMAVDNLPCELPRDASEGFGATFAEIILPAFFNGDVDGVLGRAKMTENGQLTPAFSYLQSYVEGLE
;
A
#
# COMPACT_ATOMS: atom_id res chain seq x y z
N ASN A 1 21.99 -14.79 0.93
CA ASN A 1 21.57 -13.38 0.86
C ASN A 1 22.09 -12.79 -0.43
N CYS A 2 21.24 -12.13 -1.22
CA CYS A 2 21.68 -11.48 -2.46
C CYS A 2 22.32 -10.11 -2.18
N PHE A 3 21.98 -9.49 -1.03
CA PHE A 3 22.51 -8.19 -0.57
C PHE A 3 22.22 -8.03 0.93
N GLU A 4 22.93 -7.13 1.58
CA GLU A 4 22.66 -6.63 2.92
C GLU A 4 22.26 -5.15 2.83
N LEU A 5 21.14 -4.81 3.48
CA LEU A 5 20.69 -3.43 3.62
C LEU A 5 20.67 -3.05 5.09
N PRO A 6 21.14 -1.84 5.46
CA PRO A 6 20.89 -1.28 6.78
C PRO A 6 19.37 -1.07 6.93
N LYS A 7 18.89 -1.06 8.17
CA LYS A 7 17.52 -0.60 8.42
C LYS A 7 17.43 0.88 8.04
N ALA A 8 16.28 1.32 7.52
CA ALA A 8 16.07 2.72 7.17
C ALA A 8 16.25 3.63 8.40
N THR A 9 15.84 3.17 9.58
CA THR A 9 16.02 3.85 10.87
C THR A 9 17.47 4.06 11.29
N ASP A 10 18.41 3.28 10.75
CA ASP A 10 19.85 3.43 11.04
C ASP A 10 20.50 4.52 10.17
N LEU A 11 19.77 5.04 9.18
CA LEU A 11 20.24 6.04 8.23
C LEU A 11 19.85 7.45 8.68
N LYS A 12 20.60 8.44 8.20
CA LYS A 12 20.37 9.85 8.55
C LYS A 12 19.13 10.44 7.87
N GLY A 13 18.65 9.82 6.78
CA GLY A 13 17.50 10.26 6.02
C GLY A 13 17.49 9.69 4.60
N ARG A 14 16.54 10.16 3.79
CA ARG A 14 16.26 9.68 2.45
C ARG A 14 17.47 9.71 1.52
N SER A 15 18.28 10.75 1.55
CA SER A 15 19.45 10.87 0.68
C SER A 15 20.49 9.77 0.88
N GLU A 16 20.69 9.34 2.14
CA GLU A 16 21.58 8.23 2.47
C GLU A 16 20.97 6.90 2.05
N LEU A 17 19.66 6.73 2.24
CA LEU A 17 18.91 5.57 1.75
C LEU A 17 19.04 5.43 0.24
N ASP A 18 18.84 6.50 -0.53
CA ASP A 18 18.96 6.48 -1.98
C ASP A 18 20.38 6.09 -2.46
N ALA A 19 21.41 6.51 -1.72
CA ALA A 19 22.79 6.11 -2.00
C ALA A 19 23.03 4.61 -1.78
N VAL A 20 22.40 4.02 -0.76
CA VAL A 20 22.46 2.57 -0.49
C VAL A 20 21.68 1.80 -1.56
N LEU A 21 20.46 2.25 -1.89
CA LEU A 21 19.57 1.59 -2.84
C LEU A 21 20.17 1.45 -4.24
N LYS A 22 20.98 2.41 -4.69
CA LYS A 22 21.68 2.34 -6.00
C LYS A 22 22.59 1.14 -6.16
N ASN A 23 23.02 0.54 -5.06
CA ASN A 23 23.92 -0.62 -5.06
C ASN A 23 23.18 -1.96 -4.91
N VAL A 24 21.86 -1.93 -4.81
CA VAL A 24 21.04 -3.14 -4.66
C VAL A 24 20.87 -3.81 -6.01
N VAL A 25 21.27 -5.06 -6.09
CA VAL A 25 21.07 -5.91 -7.27
C VAL A 25 20.04 -6.97 -6.90
N LEU A 26 18.84 -6.82 -7.41
CA LEU A 26 17.79 -7.84 -7.24
C LEU A 26 17.96 -8.97 -8.26
N PRO A 27 17.55 -10.19 -7.90
CA PRO A 27 17.39 -11.26 -8.89
C PRO A 27 16.31 -10.89 -9.91
N ASN A 28 16.12 -11.72 -10.91
CA ASN A 28 15.02 -11.57 -11.87
C ASN A 28 13.68 -11.79 -11.15
N VAL A 29 13.04 -10.70 -10.75
CA VAL A 29 11.75 -10.69 -10.05
C VAL A 29 10.78 -9.70 -10.71
N LYS A 30 9.51 -10.06 -10.69
CA LYS A 30 8.40 -9.22 -11.17
C LYS A 30 7.69 -8.59 -9.97
N ILE A 31 7.68 -7.26 -9.90
CA ILE A 31 7.09 -6.50 -8.79
C ILE A 31 5.82 -5.81 -9.28
N VAL A 32 4.70 -6.06 -8.62
CA VAL A 32 3.46 -5.32 -8.85
C VAL A 32 3.25 -4.30 -7.73
N LEU A 33 3.06 -3.03 -8.09
CA LEU A 33 2.76 -1.92 -7.20
C LEU A 33 1.34 -1.42 -7.50
N THR A 34 0.46 -1.37 -6.51
CA THR A 34 -0.87 -0.77 -6.64
C THR A 34 -0.91 0.64 -6.07
N GLY A 35 -1.73 1.47 -6.69
CA GLY A 35 -1.91 2.87 -6.30
C GLY A 35 -1.05 3.84 -7.10
N THR A 36 -1.70 4.93 -7.52
CA THR A 36 -1.07 6.04 -8.26
C THR A 36 -1.14 7.37 -7.48
N GLY A 37 -1.62 7.30 -6.24
CA GLY A 37 -1.65 8.41 -5.28
C GLY A 37 -0.29 8.63 -4.60
N ARG A 38 -0.27 9.49 -3.57
CA ARG A 38 0.98 9.85 -2.86
C ARG A 38 1.76 8.65 -2.34
N VAL A 39 1.08 7.66 -1.75
CA VAL A 39 1.72 6.44 -1.22
C VAL A 39 2.37 5.64 -2.36
N GLY A 40 1.61 5.37 -3.42
CA GLY A 40 2.14 4.64 -4.59
C GLY A 40 3.27 5.39 -5.30
N GLN A 41 3.25 6.73 -5.33
CA GLN A 41 4.37 7.51 -5.87
C GLN A 41 5.62 7.41 -4.98
N GLY A 42 5.46 7.46 -3.64
CA GLY A 42 6.58 7.26 -2.73
C GLY A 42 7.24 5.89 -2.89
N ALA A 43 6.45 4.82 -3.01
CA ALA A 43 6.97 3.48 -3.30
C ALA A 43 7.67 3.42 -4.67
N LYS A 44 7.08 4.07 -5.68
CA LYS A 44 7.70 4.18 -7.02
C LYS A 44 9.08 4.86 -6.98
N GLU A 45 9.21 5.96 -6.22
CA GLU A 45 10.49 6.65 -6.07
C GLU A 45 11.60 5.75 -5.50
N VAL A 46 11.26 4.82 -4.60
CA VAL A 46 12.20 3.83 -4.06
C VAL A 46 12.62 2.84 -5.15
N LEU A 47 11.65 2.32 -5.93
CA LEU A 47 11.95 1.41 -7.05
C LEU A 47 12.80 2.10 -8.14
N ASP A 48 12.53 3.38 -8.43
CA ASP A 48 13.33 4.18 -9.36
C ASP A 48 14.76 4.44 -8.83
N ALA A 49 14.92 4.69 -7.51
CA ALA A 49 16.24 4.84 -6.89
C ALA A 49 17.05 3.54 -6.96
N MET A 50 16.39 2.38 -6.93
CA MET A 50 16.99 1.07 -7.19
C MET A 50 17.25 0.80 -8.68
N GLN A 51 16.89 1.74 -9.57
CA GLN A 51 17.03 1.61 -11.03
C GLN A 51 16.25 0.42 -11.63
N ILE A 52 15.14 0.02 -11.02
CA ILE A 52 14.28 -1.06 -11.52
C ILE A 52 13.40 -0.48 -12.65
N PRO A 53 13.41 -1.06 -13.86
CA PRO A 53 12.62 -0.57 -14.98
C PRO A 53 11.11 -0.73 -14.74
N GLN A 54 10.33 0.33 -15.01
CA GLN A 54 8.88 0.24 -15.09
C GLN A 54 8.47 -0.28 -16.47
N VAL A 55 7.58 -1.27 -16.51
CA VAL A 55 7.04 -1.84 -17.74
C VAL A 55 5.53 -1.61 -17.88
N ARG A 56 5.00 -1.75 -19.09
CA ARG A 56 3.55 -1.65 -19.34
C ARG A 56 2.84 -2.89 -18.80
N VAL A 57 1.57 -2.73 -18.42
CA VAL A 57 0.73 -3.82 -17.88
C VAL A 57 0.70 -5.04 -18.79
N SER A 58 0.53 -4.84 -20.11
CA SER A 58 0.52 -5.95 -21.08
C SER A 58 1.83 -6.72 -21.08
N ALA A 59 2.97 -6.03 -21.19
CA ALA A 59 4.29 -6.67 -21.17
C ALA A 59 4.56 -7.37 -19.82
N PHE A 60 4.16 -6.77 -18.70
CA PHE A 60 4.29 -7.40 -17.39
C PHE A 60 3.58 -8.75 -17.30
N LEU A 61 2.40 -8.86 -17.91
CA LEU A 61 1.59 -10.08 -17.87
C LEU A 61 2.11 -11.18 -18.81
N THR A 62 2.67 -10.81 -19.97
CA THR A 62 2.97 -11.78 -21.04
C THR A 62 4.45 -12.04 -21.27
N ASP A 63 5.32 -11.05 -20.97
CA ASP A 63 6.71 -11.11 -21.37
C ASP A 63 7.60 -11.68 -20.24
N SER A 64 8.73 -12.26 -20.66
CA SER A 64 9.84 -12.63 -19.78
C SER A 64 10.91 -11.54 -19.83
N PHE A 65 11.62 -11.35 -18.71
CA PHE A 65 12.64 -10.33 -18.57
C PHE A 65 13.94 -10.96 -18.03
N ASP A 66 15.08 -10.37 -18.37
CA ASP A 66 16.39 -10.86 -17.91
C ASP A 66 16.83 -10.25 -16.57
N GLY A 67 16.03 -9.36 -16.00
CA GLY A 67 16.28 -8.69 -14.73
C GLY A 67 14.99 -8.26 -14.03
N PRO A 68 15.10 -7.60 -12.87
CA PRO A 68 13.93 -7.14 -12.13
C PRO A 68 13.16 -6.09 -12.91
N VAL A 69 11.83 -6.16 -12.87
CA VAL A 69 10.93 -5.16 -13.45
C VAL A 69 9.77 -4.88 -12.51
N TYR A 70 9.19 -3.69 -12.60
CA TYR A 70 7.95 -3.43 -11.89
C TYR A 70 6.87 -2.86 -12.82
N VAL A 71 5.62 -3.06 -12.41
CA VAL A 71 4.45 -2.39 -12.98
C VAL A 71 3.72 -1.62 -11.89
N GLN A 72 3.35 -0.37 -12.17
CA GLN A 72 2.45 0.40 -11.30
C GLN A 72 1.04 0.34 -11.85
N LEU A 73 0.09 -0.07 -11.02
CA LEU A 73 -1.30 -0.27 -11.39
C LEU A 73 -2.19 0.86 -10.87
N ASP A 74 -2.98 1.39 -11.75
CA ASP A 74 -4.18 2.14 -11.42
C ASP A 74 -5.34 1.20 -11.08
N VAL A 75 -6.36 1.67 -10.35
CA VAL A 75 -7.50 0.86 -9.94
C VAL A 75 -8.18 0.17 -11.14
N LEU A 76 -8.32 0.85 -12.25
CA LEU A 76 -8.93 0.28 -13.46
C LEU A 76 -8.10 -0.84 -14.14
N ASN A 77 -6.87 -1.06 -13.67
CA ASN A 77 -6.05 -2.18 -14.15
C ASN A 77 -6.37 -3.49 -13.43
N TYR A 78 -7.08 -3.47 -12.30
CA TYR A 78 -7.34 -4.66 -11.49
C TYR A 78 -8.79 -4.81 -11.02
N VAL A 79 -9.72 -3.99 -11.55
CA VAL A 79 -11.16 -4.15 -11.32
C VAL A 79 -11.94 -4.11 -12.63
N ASP A 80 -13.05 -4.87 -12.67
CA ASP A 80 -14.05 -4.82 -13.73
C ASP A 80 -15.45 -4.68 -13.14
N ARG A 81 -16.40 -4.09 -13.88
CA ARG A 81 -17.80 -4.08 -13.48
C ARG A 81 -18.38 -5.50 -13.49
N LYS A 82 -19.15 -5.86 -12.45
CA LYS A 82 -19.79 -7.19 -12.35
C LYS A 82 -20.76 -7.45 -13.50
N GLU A 83 -21.51 -6.43 -13.91
CA GLU A 83 -22.53 -6.51 -14.96
C GLU A 83 -21.98 -6.12 -16.35
N GLY A 84 -20.67 -5.91 -16.46
CA GLY A 84 -20.04 -5.42 -17.69
C GLY A 84 -20.22 -3.91 -17.88
N GLY A 85 -19.83 -3.42 -19.06
CA GLY A 85 -19.83 -1.98 -19.40
C GLY A 85 -18.49 -1.29 -19.09
N GLN A 86 -18.43 -0.01 -19.40
CA GLN A 86 -17.20 0.77 -19.23
C GLN A 86 -16.97 1.13 -17.76
N ALA A 87 -15.81 0.76 -17.23
CA ALA A 87 -15.37 1.14 -15.90
C ALA A 87 -14.80 2.57 -15.91
N SER A 88 -15.03 3.32 -14.83
CA SER A 88 -14.38 4.62 -14.58
C SER A 88 -14.00 4.75 -13.12
N LYS A 89 -12.97 5.56 -12.82
CA LYS A 89 -12.56 5.83 -11.44
C LYS A 89 -13.67 6.47 -10.62
N ALA A 90 -14.36 7.46 -11.19
CA ALA A 90 -15.43 8.16 -10.51
C ALA A 90 -16.56 7.21 -10.12
N ASP A 91 -16.96 6.31 -11.04
CA ASP A 91 -17.98 5.30 -10.76
C ASP A 91 -17.47 4.25 -9.74
N PHE A 92 -16.22 3.79 -9.86
CA PHE A 92 -15.65 2.87 -8.88
C PHE A 92 -15.68 3.46 -7.46
N PHE A 93 -15.25 4.70 -7.27
CA PHE A 93 -15.24 5.32 -5.95
C PHE A 93 -16.65 5.61 -5.40
N ALA A 94 -17.63 5.78 -6.27
CA ALA A 94 -19.02 5.97 -5.86
C ALA A 94 -19.75 4.64 -5.60
N ASN A 95 -19.41 3.57 -6.32
CA ASN A 95 -20.16 2.31 -6.39
C ASN A 95 -19.22 1.09 -6.36
N ALA A 96 -18.25 1.04 -5.45
CA ALA A 96 -17.21 0.02 -5.40
C ALA A 96 -17.77 -1.42 -5.32
N SER A 97 -18.90 -1.62 -4.64
CA SER A 97 -19.59 -2.92 -4.54
C SER A 97 -20.08 -3.47 -5.88
N SER A 98 -20.22 -2.63 -6.92
CA SER A 98 -20.60 -3.04 -8.28
C SER A 98 -19.43 -3.60 -9.10
N TYR A 99 -18.23 -3.62 -8.51
CA TYR A 99 -17.02 -4.10 -9.16
C TYR A 99 -16.55 -5.44 -8.60
N LYS A 100 -15.77 -6.16 -9.40
CA LYS A 100 -15.07 -7.39 -9.02
C LYS A 100 -13.57 -7.22 -9.25
N SER A 101 -12.76 -7.92 -8.47
CA SER A 101 -11.32 -7.98 -8.67
C SER A 101 -10.97 -8.76 -9.94
N THR A 102 -9.95 -8.30 -10.64
CA THR A 102 -9.24 -9.03 -11.71
C THR A 102 -7.74 -9.11 -11.39
N PHE A 103 -7.39 -8.96 -10.12
CA PHE A 103 -6.00 -8.92 -9.67
C PHE A 103 -5.32 -10.29 -9.74
N SER A 104 -6.07 -11.40 -9.76
CA SER A 104 -5.53 -12.76 -9.86
C SER A 104 -4.53 -12.95 -10.99
N ARG A 105 -4.74 -12.31 -12.16
CA ARG A 105 -3.79 -12.35 -13.28
C ARG A 105 -2.40 -11.81 -12.94
N PHE A 106 -2.29 -10.92 -11.92
CA PHE A 106 -1.01 -10.42 -11.43
C PHE A 106 -0.40 -11.37 -10.40
N THR A 107 -1.20 -11.99 -9.53
CA THR A 107 -0.71 -12.95 -8.55
C THR A 107 -0.14 -14.22 -9.20
N GLU A 108 -0.53 -14.51 -10.44
CA GLU A 108 -0.03 -15.65 -11.24
C GLU A 108 1.34 -15.39 -11.89
N VAL A 109 1.79 -14.14 -11.97
CA VAL A 109 3.02 -13.78 -12.68
C VAL A 109 4.00 -12.96 -11.85
N ALA A 110 3.55 -12.31 -10.79
CA ALA A 110 4.39 -11.48 -9.92
C ALA A 110 4.98 -12.28 -8.76
N ASP A 111 6.21 -11.94 -8.36
CA ASP A 111 6.89 -12.47 -7.18
C ASP A 111 6.66 -11.59 -5.95
N VAL A 112 6.54 -10.27 -6.14
CA VAL A 112 6.42 -9.27 -5.08
C VAL A 112 5.21 -8.39 -5.34
N PHE A 113 4.42 -8.14 -4.30
CA PHE A 113 3.32 -7.19 -4.31
C PHE A 113 3.58 -6.06 -3.31
N ILE A 114 3.53 -4.82 -3.78
CA ILE A 114 3.57 -3.61 -2.96
C ILE A 114 2.18 -2.97 -2.98
N ALA A 115 1.50 -2.99 -1.85
CA ALA A 115 0.14 -2.49 -1.70
C ALA A 115 0.17 -1.03 -1.22
N GLY A 116 0.18 -0.09 -2.17
CA GLY A 116 0.17 1.36 -1.93
C GLY A 116 -1.15 2.04 -2.34
N HIS A 117 -2.22 1.28 -2.41
CA HIS A 117 -3.56 1.73 -2.78
C HIS A 117 -4.33 2.28 -1.58
N PHE A 118 -5.43 2.97 -1.84
CA PHE A 118 -6.48 3.23 -0.87
C PHE A 118 -7.56 2.15 -0.99
N TYR A 119 -7.97 1.57 0.14
CA TYR A 119 -9.05 0.60 0.19
C TYR A 119 -10.30 1.20 0.81
N GLY A 120 -11.41 1.14 0.09
CA GLY A 120 -12.75 1.46 0.61
C GLY A 120 -13.45 0.19 1.05
N LYS A 121 -14.22 0.25 2.13
CA LYS A 121 -14.90 -0.88 2.78
C LYS A 121 -15.67 -1.80 1.81
N ASP A 122 -16.24 -1.25 0.74
CA ASP A 122 -17.06 -1.99 -0.22
C ASP A 122 -16.28 -2.39 -1.50
N ALA A 123 -14.99 -2.11 -1.55
CA ALA A 123 -14.15 -2.46 -2.69
C ALA A 123 -13.84 -3.97 -2.73
N PRO A 124 -13.67 -4.56 -3.92
CA PRO A 124 -13.29 -5.97 -4.02
C PRO A 124 -11.87 -6.20 -3.49
N TYR A 125 -11.65 -7.35 -2.85
CA TYR A 125 -10.33 -7.77 -2.37
C TYR A 125 -9.36 -7.97 -3.54
N PHE A 126 -8.07 -7.75 -3.30
CA PHE A 126 -7.03 -8.09 -4.27
C PHE A 126 -6.96 -9.59 -4.48
N PHE A 127 -6.84 -10.33 -3.40
CA PHE A 127 -6.95 -11.78 -3.41
C PHE A 127 -7.45 -12.28 -2.06
N SER A 128 -8.19 -13.39 -2.12
CA SER A 128 -8.73 -14.09 -0.96
C SER A 128 -7.74 -15.12 -0.41
N ARG A 129 -8.01 -15.64 0.80
CA ARG A 129 -7.27 -16.78 1.37
C ARG A 129 -7.34 -18.02 0.50
N ALA A 130 -8.47 -18.26 -0.16
CA ALA A 130 -8.64 -19.36 -1.10
C ALA A 130 -7.75 -19.22 -2.35
N GLU A 131 -7.66 -18.01 -2.91
CA GLU A 131 -6.78 -17.73 -4.05
C GLU A 131 -5.31 -17.87 -3.67
N ALA A 132 -4.91 -17.49 -2.46
CA ALA A 132 -3.53 -17.68 -1.97
C ALA A 132 -3.11 -19.14 -1.87
N LYS A 133 -4.05 -20.11 -1.79
CA LYS A 133 -3.79 -21.56 -1.80
C LYS A 133 -3.68 -22.13 -3.21
N ALA A 134 -4.03 -21.38 -4.22
CA ALA A 134 -4.08 -21.90 -5.59
C ALA A 134 -2.66 -22.23 -6.09
N PRO A 135 -2.49 -23.32 -6.84
CA PRO A 135 -1.17 -23.76 -7.30
C PRO A 135 -0.49 -22.81 -8.28
N ASN A 136 -1.25 -21.92 -8.91
CA ASN A 136 -0.77 -20.86 -9.81
C ASN A 136 -0.49 -19.53 -9.10
N PHE A 137 -0.72 -19.44 -7.79
CA PHE A 137 -0.38 -18.25 -7.00
C PHE A 137 1.13 -18.16 -6.79
N LYS A 138 1.76 -17.07 -7.22
CA LYS A 138 3.23 -16.93 -7.25
C LYS A 138 3.80 -15.90 -6.29
N LEU A 139 2.98 -15.05 -5.68
CA LEU A 139 3.48 -14.04 -4.75
C LEU A 139 4.22 -14.69 -3.58
N LYS A 140 5.46 -14.27 -3.36
CA LYS A 140 6.33 -14.71 -2.26
C LYS A 140 6.53 -13.64 -1.21
N VAL A 141 6.41 -12.37 -1.62
CA VAL A 141 6.61 -11.23 -0.74
C VAL A 141 5.47 -10.24 -0.95
N VAL A 142 4.90 -9.78 0.15
CA VAL A 142 3.90 -8.72 0.18
C VAL A 142 4.37 -7.62 1.11
N ALA A 143 4.54 -6.41 0.57
CA ALA A 143 4.75 -5.19 1.33
C ALA A 143 3.43 -4.42 1.37
N ASP A 144 2.66 -4.63 2.42
CA ASP A 144 1.34 -4.01 2.58
C ASP A 144 1.47 -2.67 3.32
N ILE A 145 1.62 -1.60 2.53
CA ILE A 145 1.69 -0.22 3.06
C ILE A 145 0.31 0.23 3.55
N SER A 146 -0.79 -0.32 3.01
CA SER A 146 -2.14 0.00 3.44
C SER A 146 -2.45 -0.54 4.84
N CYS A 147 -1.87 -1.69 5.19
CA CYS A 147 -1.97 -2.32 6.51
C CYS A 147 -3.42 -2.52 7.00
N ASP A 148 -4.32 -2.89 6.08
CA ASP A 148 -5.71 -3.21 6.41
C ASP A 148 -5.80 -4.66 6.88
N ILE A 149 -5.82 -4.88 8.21
CA ILE A 149 -5.82 -6.21 8.82
C ILE A 149 -7.12 -6.95 8.47
N ASP A 150 -6.98 -8.23 8.07
CA ASP A 150 -8.07 -9.06 7.53
C ASP A 150 -8.86 -8.37 6.39
N GLY A 151 -8.19 -7.45 5.71
CA GLY A 151 -8.72 -6.61 4.65
C GLY A 151 -8.49 -7.20 3.24
N PRO A 152 -8.24 -6.31 2.25
CA PRO A 152 -8.20 -6.69 0.84
C PRO A 152 -7.00 -7.56 0.44
N VAL A 153 -5.99 -7.67 1.30
CA VAL A 153 -4.78 -8.47 1.12
C VAL A 153 -4.81 -9.60 2.13
N ALA A 154 -5.22 -10.80 1.71
CA ALA A 154 -5.58 -11.91 2.59
C ALA A 154 -4.47 -12.39 3.54
N CYS A 155 -3.20 -12.12 3.23
CA CYS A 155 -2.07 -12.47 4.09
C CYS A 155 -1.72 -11.38 5.13
N THR A 156 -2.39 -10.23 5.13
CA THR A 156 -2.24 -9.20 6.16
C THR A 156 -3.13 -9.52 7.34
N ILE A 157 -2.65 -10.43 8.20
CA ILE A 157 -3.40 -10.94 9.36
C ILE A 157 -3.10 -10.18 10.66
N ARG A 158 -2.07 -9.36 10.68
CA ARG A 158 -1.70 -8.42 11.75
C ARG A 158 -0.76 -7.35 11.25
N SER A 159 -0.64 -6.27 12.00
CA SER A 159 0.46 -5.31 11.81
C SER A 159 1.80 -5.91 12.25
N SER A 160 2.88 -5.38 11.70
CA SER A 160 4.25 -5.63 12.12
C SER A 160 4.89 -4.34 12.67
N THR A 161 6.07 -4.46 13.30
CA THR A 161 6.76 -3.34 13.91
C THR A 161 8.06 -3.01 13.18
N ILE A 162 8.60 -1.82 13.36
CA ILE A 162 9.89 -1.41 12.80
C ILE A 162 11.03 -2.35 13.25
N GLU A 163 10.99 -2.84 14.49
CA GLU A 163 11.98 -3.77 15.03
C GLU A 163 11.88 -5.14 14.36
N ASN A 164 10.63 -5.61 14.13
CA ASN A 164 10.32 -6.90 13.53
C ASN A 164 9.35 -6.71 12.34
N PRO A 165 9.85 -6.20 11.19
CA PRO A 165 8.99 -5.75 10.11
C PRO A 165 8.36 -6.87 9.29
N MET A 166 8.85 -8.11 9.42
CA MET A 166 8.45 -9.22 8.58
C MET A 166 7.88 -10.37 9.42
N TYR A 167 6.79 -10.96 8.92
CA TYR A 167 6.32 -12.29 9.36
C TYR A 167 6.00 -13.15 8.13
N GLY A 168 5.85 -14.45 8.33
CA GLY A 168 5.37 -15.37 7.30
C GLY A 168 3.88 -15.63 7.45
N TYR A 169 3.17 -15.70 6.34
CA TYR A 169 1.81 -16.21 6.25
C TYR A 169 1.84 -17.57 5.54
N ASP A 170 1.36 -18.61 6.20
CA ASP A 170 1.17 -19.93 5.59
C ASP A 170 -0.25 -19.98 4.98
N PRO A 171 -0.38 -20.03 3.64
CA PRO A 171 -1.67 -20.09 2.99
C PRO A 171 -2.48 -21.35 3.35
N GLN A 172 -1.83 -22.48 3.68
CA GLN A 172 -2.54 -23.73 3.96
C GLN A 172 -3.22 -23.72 5.31
N SER A 173 -2.51 -23.29 6.36
CA SER A 173 -3.05 -23.17 7.72
C SER A 173 -3.74 -21.84 7.99
N GLU A 174 -3.62 -20.86 7.06
CA GLU A 174 -4.12 -19.48 7.19
C GLU A 174 -3.63 -18.77 8.47
N SER A 175 -2.41 -19.05 8.86
CA SER A 175 -1.82 -18.59 10.12
C SER A 175 -0.39 -18.08 9.95
N GLU A 176 0.09 -17.42 11.00
CA GLU A 176 1.46 -16.92 11.06
C GLU A 176 2.47 -18.08 11.12
N THR A 177 3.59 -17.90 10.44
CA THR A 177 4.74 -18.80 10.45
C THR A 177 6.04 -18.01 10.31
N ASP A 178 7.19 -18.66 10.31
CA ASP A 178 8.44 -18.00 9.92
C ASP A 178 8.41 -17.67 8.42
N PHE A 179 8.70 -16.41 8.07
CA PHE A 179 8.72 -15.95 6.66
C PHE A 179 9.79 -16.64 5.80
N LYS A 180 10.72 -17.38 6.43
CA LYS A 180 11.73 -18.21 5.74
C LYS A 180 11.24 -19.61 5.43
N ASN A 181 10.09 -20.01 5.95
CA ASN A 181 9.55 -21.34 5.69
C ASN A 181 9.19 -21.49 4.21
N PRO A 182 9.52 -22.65 3.59
CA PRO A 182 9.10 -22.93 2.23
C PRO A 182 7.57 -22.86 2.08
N GLY A 183 7.10 -22.12 1.08
CA GLY A 183 5.67 -21.96 0.83
C GLY A 183 5.00 -20.83 1.61
N ALA A 184 5.68 -20.21 2.58
CA ALA A 184 5.18 -19.02 3.26
C ALA A 184 5.25 -17.79 2.34
N ILE A 185 4.27 -16.90 2.48
CA ILE A 185 4.31 -15.55 1.92
C ILE A 185 4.96 -14.67 3.00
N ALA A 186 6.09 -14.02 2.68
CA ALA A 186 6.72 -13.06 3.56
C ALA A 186 5.91 -11.74 3.51
N VAL A 187 5.46 -11.27 4.66
CA VAL A 187 4.58 -10.09 4.77
C VAL A 187 5.25 -9.02 5.60
N MET A 188 5.29 -7.80 5.07
CA MET A 188 5.57 -6.55 5.79
C MET A 188 4.26 -5.76 5.87
N ALA A 189 3.83 -5.43 7.08
CA ALA A 189 2.64 -4.62 7.34
C ALA A 189 2.89 -3.69 8.55
N VAL A 190 3.95 -2.87 8.45
CA VAL A 190 4.30 -1.89 9.48
C VAL A 190 3.28 -0.75 9.44
N ASP A 191 2.58 -0.54 10.56
CA ASP A 191 1.51 0.46 10.67
C ASP A 191 2.03 1.90 10.90
N ASN A 192 3.32 2.05 11.16
CA ASN A 192 3.96 3.34 11.46
C ASN A 192 5.19 3.59 10.57
N LEU A 193 5.05 3.43 9.26
CA LEU A 193 6.12 3.63 8.28
C LEU A 193 6.80 5.01 8.31
N PRO A 194 6.12 6.14 8.63
CA PRO A 194 6.83 7.43 8.76
C PRO A 194 7.98 7.41 9.77
N CYS A 195 7.94 6.54 10.77
CA CYS A 195 9.01 6.40 11.75
C CYS A 195 10.25 5.64 11.23
N GLU A 196 10.21 5.08 10.03
CA GLU A 196 11.38 4.49 9.36
C GLU A 196 12.37 5.57 8.90
N LEU A 197 11.88 6.75 8.49
CA LEU A 197 12.67 7.94 8.15
C LEU A 197 12.08 9.16 8.86
N PRO A 198 12.18 9.23 10.22
CA PRO A 198 11.42 10.18 11.02
C PRO A 198 11.79 11.65 10.76
N ARG A 199 13.05 11.91 10.38
CA ARG A 199 13.50 13.26 10.03
C ARG A 199 12.81 13.76 8.76
N ASP A 200 12.84 12.96 7.69
CA ASP A 200 12.21 13.31 6.41
C ASP A 200 10.69 13.42 6.54
N ALA A 201 10.08 12.51 7.30
CA ALA A 201 8.65 12.55 7.58
C ALA A 201 8.25 13.82 8.35
N SER A 202 9.02 14.20 9.38
CA SER A 202 8.77 15.42 10.16
C SER A 202 9.00 16.69 9.35
N GLU A 203 10.02 16.71 8.49
CA GLU A 203 10.29 17.84 7.59
C GLU A 203 9.15 18.03 6.58
N GLY A 204 8.72 16.96 5.92
CA GLY A 204 7.61 17.00 4.96
C GLY A 204 6.29 17.40 5.60
N PHE A 205 5.97 16.87 6.79
CA PHE A 205 4.79 17.28 7.56
C PHE A 205 4.88 18.75 7.98
N GLY A 206 6.03 19.16 8.53
CA GLY A 206 6.26 20.52 9.02
C GLY A 206 6.17 21.55 7.89
N ALA A 207 6.72 21.27 6.71
CA ALA A 207 6.60 22.13 5.55
C ALA A 207 5.13 22.33 5.13
N THR A 208 4.38 21.24 5.00
CA THR A 208 2.94 21.30 4.67
C THR A 208 2.15 22.04 5.75
N PHE A 209 2.45 21.80 7.03
CA PHE A 209 1.79 22.48 8.14
C PHE A 209 2.06 23.99 8.10
N ALA A 210 3.32 24.39 7.90
CA ALA A 210 3.71 25.81 7.87
C ALA A 210 3.15 26.55 6.66
N GLU A 211 3.07 25.89 5.50
CA GLU A 211 2.62 26.51 4.25
C GLU A 211 1.09 26.58 4.14
N ILE A 212 0.38 25.54 4.55
CA ILE A 212 -1.06 25.40 4.28
C ILE A 212 -1.89 25.58 5.55
N ILE A 213 -1.51 24.92 6.66
CA ILE A 213 -2.35 24.83 7.85
C ILE A 213 -2.18 26.05 8.76
N LEU A 214 -0.93 26.41 9.04
CA LEU A 214 -0.64 27.51 9.93
C LEU A 214 -1.27 28.85 9.48
N PRO A 215 -1.23 29.25 8.21
CA PRO A 215 -1.90 30.48 7.75
C PRO A 215 -3.41 30.51 8.00
N ALA A 216 -4.09 29.34 7.93
CA ALA A 216 -5.54 29.25 8.13
C ALA A 216 -5.98 29.71 9.53
N PHE A 217 -5.12 29.57 10.55
CA PHE A 217 -5.40 30.07 11.90
C PHE A 217 -5.41 31.62 12.00
N PHE A 218 -4.77 32.30 11.05
CA PHE A 218 -4.58 33.75 11.10
C PHE A 218 -5.32 34.50 9.99
N ASN A 219 -5.79 33.83 8.95
CA ASN A 219 -6.49 34.43 7.82
C ASN A 219 -8.02 34.24 7.87
N GLY A 220 -8.57 33.74 8.99
CA GLY A 220 -10.00 33.47 9.13
C GLY A 220 -10.45 32.21 8.40
N ASP A 221 -9.54 31.28 8.10
CA ASP A 221 -9.80 30.01 7.42
C ASP A 221 -10.54 30.19 6.08
N VAL A 222 -10.11 31.21 5.30
CA VAL A 222 -10.78 31.60 4.04
C VAL A 222 -10.94 30.45 3.04
N ASP A 223 -10.02 29.48 3.07
CA ASP A 223 -10.04 28.28 2.23
C ASP A 223 -10.75 27.09 2.90
N GLY A 224 -11.25 27.26 4.12
CA GLY A 224 -11.98 26.25 4.89
C GLY A 224 -11.14 25.03 5.27
N VAL A 225 -9.82 25.16 5.40
CA VAL A 225 -8.91 24.05 5.74
C VAL A 225 -9.20 23.52 7.13
N LEU A 226 -9.32 24.42 8.12
CA LEU A 226 -9.62 24.07 9.51
C LEU A 226 -11.06 23.59 9.64
N GLY A 227 -12.01 24.24 8.96
CA GLY A 227 -13.42 23.86 8.96
C GLY A 227 -13.65 22.44 8.45
N ARG A 228 -12.98 22.05 7.36
CA ARG A 228 -13.07 20.68 6.82
C ARG A 228 -12.40 19.63 7.71
N ALA A 229 -11.39 20.00 8.47
CA ALA A 229 -10.69 19.10 9.38
C ALA A 229 -11.33 19.01 10.77
N LYS A 230 -12.28 19.86 11.09
CA LYS A 230 -12.92 19.95 12.40
C LYS A 230 -13.83 18.74 12.63
N MET A 231 -13.37 17.82 13.46
CA MET A 231 -14.11 16.60 13.79
C MET A 231 -15.28 16.87 14.74
N THR A 232 -15.06 17.72 15.76
CA THR A 232 -16.07 18.00 16.78
C THR A 232 -16.28 19.51 16.96
N GLU A 233 -17.51 19.88 17.30
CA GLU A 233 -17.89 21.22 17.68
C GLU A 233 -18.93 21.18 18.81
N ASN A 234 -18.74 21.97 19.86
CA ASN A 234 -19.62 22.01 21.05
C ASN A 234 -19.91 20.63 21.64
N GLY A 235 -18.93 19.73 21.64
CA GLY A 235 -19.06 18.38 22.19
C GLY A 235 -19.78 17.37 21.28
N GLN A 236 -20.04 17.72 20.03
CA GLN A 236 -20.71 16.84 19.06
C GLN A 236 -19.88 16.69 17.79
N LEU A 237 -20.08 15.59 17.05
CA LEU A 237 -19.45 15.41 15.74
C LEU A 237 -19.98 16.46 14.76
N THR A 238 -19.08 16.98 13.92
CA THR A 238 -19.50 17.78 12.78
C THR A 238 -20.13 16.91 11.69
N PRO A 239 -20.97 17.46 10.81
CA PRO A 239 -21.63 16.67 9.76
C PRO A 239 -20.65 15.85 8.89
N ALA A 240 -19.44 16.38 8.63
CA ALA A 240 -18.42 15.70 7.84
C ALA A 240 -17.87 14.44 8.51
N PHE A 241 -18.03 14.32 9.83
CA PHE A 241 -17.52 13.20 10.63
C PHE A 241 -18.66 12.38 11.27
N SER A 242 -19.91 12.55 10.83
CA SER A 242 -21.06 11.79 11.34
C SER A 242 -20.91 10.26 11.21
N TYR A 243 -20.09 9.79 10.31
CA TYR A 243 -19.77 8.35 10.16
C TYR A 243 -19.05 7.75 11.38
N LEU A 244 -18.53 8.57 12.30
CA LEU A 244 -17.92 8.12 13.55
C LEU A 244 -18.92 7.99 14.69
N GLN A 245 -20.23 8.13 14.43
CA GLN A 245 -21.25 8.12 15.48
C GLN A 245 -21.26 6.82 16.28
N SER A 246 -21.18 5.66 15.61
CA SER A 246 -21.13 4.36 16.28
C SER A 246 -19.93 4.23 17.22
N TYR A 247 -18.76 4.72 16.78
CA TYR A 247 -17.56 4.74 17.61
C TYR A 247 -17.74 5.60 18.87
N VAL A 248 -18.33 6.80 18.72
CA VAL A 248 -18.59 7.71 19.86
C VAL A 248 -19.57 7.10 20.85
N GLU A 249 -20.52 6.32 20.38
CA GLU A 249 -21.51 5.60 21.20
C GLU A 249 -20.98 4.28 21.79
N GLY A 250 -19.75 3.89 21.45
CA GLY A 250 -19.15 2.63 21.93
C GLY A 250 -19.80 1.38 21.35
N LEU A 251 -20.35 1.48 20.14
CA LEU A 251 -21.00 0.38 19.44
C LEU A 251 -20.05 -0.38 18.47
N GLU A 252 -18.81 0.07 18.30
CA GLU A 252 -17.75 -0.53 17.48
C GLU A 252 -16.48 -0.78 18.31
#